data_59cd8e247e94d7cd793089049f6a8eb9
#
_entry.id   59cd8e247e94d7cd793089049f6a8eb9
#
_cell.length_a   1.000
_cell.length_b   1.000
_cell.length_c   1.000
_cell.angle_alpha   90.00
_cell.angle_beta   90.00
_cell.angle_gamma   90.00
#
_symmetry.space_group_name_H-M   'P 1'
#
loop_
_entity.id
_entity.type
_entity.pdbx_description
1 polymer ?
#
loop_
_entity_poly.entity_id
_entity_poly.type
_entity_poly.pdbx_seq_one_letter_code
_entity_poly.pdbx_strand_id
1 'polypeptide(L)'
;EAKLNSAYAEGGADLAISTIQKVLDIDIDYYALINMQGMIDLVDAVGGIEVTNHFDFPISIAENEPEFQAKVEPGTHKINGEQALVYSRMRYDDPDGDYGRQKRQREVIQKVVAKLLKMDSIGSYKKILSAVSSNVQTSIDLGDTNTLRSLMGYSDALKNIKSYQLAGSDAMINGGSYQVASTEDILKVQNRIKKEVGKKKVSESNLKTSLVLYGSGSSNYGSDDFVNSKGSAASSEASSNYEGGT
;
A
#
# COMPACT_ATOMS: atom_id res chain seq x y z
N GLU A 1 -2.68 -7.97 21.25
CA GLU A 1 -2.48 -8.17 19.79
C GLU A 1 -2.85 -6.91 19.05
N ALA A 2 -2.07 -6.55 18.04
CA ALA A 2 -2.23 -5.32 17.31
C ALA A 2 -2.19 -5.57 15.81
N LYS A 3 -2.81 -4.69 15.02
CA LYS A 3 -2.71 -4.74 13.55
C LYS A 3 -1.29 -4.38 13.13
N LEU A 4 -0.79 -4.95 12.04
CA LEU A 4 0.52 -4.63 11.48
C LEU A 4 0.69 -3.12 11.26
N ASN A 5 -0.35 -2.45 10.78
CA ASN A 5 -0.34 -1.01 10.53
C ASN A 5 -0.37 -0.16 11.81
N SER A 6 -0.76 -0.70 12.98
CA SER A 6 -0.70 0.06 14.24
C SER A 6 0.74 0.24 14.75
N ALA A 7 1.68 -0.58 14.28
CA ALA A 7 3.08 -0.46 14.68
C ALA A 7 3.65 0.96 14.42
N TYR A 8 3.24 1.60 13.32
CA TYR A 8 3.65 2.97 13.06
C TYR A 8 3.07 3.98 14.07
N ALA A 9 1.79 3.82 14.43
CA ALA A 9 1.15 4.70 15.40
C ALA A 9 1.73 4.54 16.82
N GLU A 10 2.19 3.34 17.17
CA GLU A 10 2.72 3.01 18.49
C GLU A 10 4.21 3.36 18.66
N GLY A 11 5.02 3.19 17.63
CA GLY A 11 6.48 3.34 17.72
C GLY A 11 7.14 3.91 16.47
N GLY A 12 6.39 4.63 15.63
CA GLY A 12 6.92 5.31 14.45
C GLY A 12 7.53 4.38 13.41
N ALA A 13 8.42 4.93 12.59
CA ALA A 13 9.06 4.20 11.51
C ALA A 13 9.86 2.98 12.01
N ASP A 14 10.57 3.11 13.11
CA ASP A 14 11.44 2.04 13.64
C ASP A 14 10.65 0.79 14.02
N LEU A 15 9.52 0.98 14.73
CA LEU A 15 8.66 -0.16 15.09
C LEU A 15 7.97 -0.74 13.87
N ALA A 16 7.51 0.08 12.93
CA ALA A 16 6.91 -0.38 11.69
C ALA A 16 7.91 -1.23 10.87
N ILE A 17 9.13 -0.73 10.68
CA ILE A 17 10.21 -1.43 9.95
C ILE A 17 10.54 -2.76 10.64
N SER A 18 10.83 -2.73 11.94
CA SER A 18 11.18 -3.95 12.69
C SER A 18 10.06 -4.98 12.66
N THR A 19 8.80 -4.55 12.68
CA THR A 19 7.64 -5.43 12.60
C THR A 19 7.52 -6.07 11.21
N ILE A 20 7.66 -5.27 10.14
CA ILE A 20 7.64 -5.78 8.75
C ILE A 20 8.79 -6.75 8.50
N GLN A 21 9.99 -6.42 8.96
CA GLN A 21 11.17 -7.29 8.86
C GLN A 21 10.94 -8.65 9.53
N LYS A 22 10.29 -8.66 10.71
CA LYS A 22 9.95 -9.91 11.41
C LYS A 22 8.89 -10.71 10.66
N VAL A 23 7.82 -10.06 10.18
CA VAL A 23 6.72 -10.72 9.47
C VAL A 23 7.19 -11.32 8.14
N LEU A 24 8.01 -10.61 7.40
CA LEU A 24 8.46 -11.03 6.07
C LEU A 24 9.84 -11.70 6.07
N ASP A 25 10.53 -11.75 7.21
CA ASP A 25 11.90 -12.30 7.36
C ASP A 25 12.84 -11.76 6.27
N ILE A 26 12.88 -10.45 6.16
CA ILE A 26 13.69 -9.68 5.22
C ILE A 26 14.45 -8.58 5.96
N ASP A 27 15.52 -8.09 5.35
CA ASP A 27 16.18 -6.87 5.78
C ASP A 27 15.64 -5.68 4.97
N ILE A 28 15.42 -4.55 5.60
CA ILE A 28 15.03 -3.29 4.99
C ILE A 28 16.19 -2.33 5.19
N ASP A 29 16.86 -1.95 4.10
CA ASP A 29 18.05 -1.09 4.13
C ASP A 29 17.66 0.38 4.24
N TYR A 30 16.58 0.79 3.57
CA TYR A 30 16.12 2.16 3.51
C TYR A 30 14.62 2.28 3.67
N TYR A 31 14.18 3.43 4.18
CA TYR A 31 12.77 3.78 4.23
C TYR A 31 12.53 5.19 3.71
N ALA A 32 11.32 5.43 3.26
CA ALA A 32 10.79 6.75 3.01
C ALA A 32 9.39 6.85 3.62
N LEU A 33 9.17 7.88 4.41
CA LEU A 33 7.90 8.23 5.00
C LEU A 33 7.42 9.53 4.35
N ILE A 34 6.21 9.53 3.86
CA ILE A 34 5.60 10.67 3.20
C ILE A 34 4.22 10.93 3.83
N ASN A 35 3.95 12.19 4.19
CA ASN A 35 2.62 12.60 4.62
C ASN A 35 1.76 13.01 3.41
N MET A 36 0.50 13.36 3.64
CA MET A 36 -0.43 13.74 2.57
C MET A 36 0.06 14.94 1.76
N GLN A 37 0.55 15.98 2.43
CA GLN A 37 1.10 17.15 1.77
C GLN A 37 2.35 16.81 0.95
N GLY A 38 3.22 15.95 1.49
CA GLY A 38 4.40 15.48 0.77
C GLY A 38 4.07 14.71 -0.51
N MET A 39 2.98 13.95 -0.52
CA MET A 39 2.50 13.30 -1.75
C MET A 39 2.05 14.33 -2.79
N ILE A 40 1.30 15.35 -2.39
CA ILE A 40 0.87 16.45 -3.25
C ILE A 40 2.11 17.14 -3.84
N ASP A 41 3.01 17.59 -2.96
CA ASP A 41 4.22 18.32 -3.35
C ASP A 41 5.11 17.50 -4.29
N LEU A 42 5.24 16.21 -4.03
CA LEU A 42 6.09 15.32 -4.82
C LEU A 42 5.50 15.09 -6.22
N VAL A 43 4.19 14.86 -6.33
CA VAL A 43 3.53 14.70 -7.63
C VAL A 43 3.62 15.99 -8.44
N ASP A 44 3.43 17.14 -7.81
CA ASP A 44 3.54 18.44 -8.49
C ASP A 44 4.98 18.74 -8.90
N ALA A 45 5.95 18.45 -8.04
CA ALA A 45 7.37 18.67 -8.32
C ALA A 45 7.88 17.84 -9.52
N VAL A 46 7.33 16.62 -9.73
CA VAL A 46 7.64 15.81 -10.93
C VAL A 46 6.80 16.19 -12.14
N GLY A 47 5.97 17.25 -12.03
CA GLY A 47 5.12 17.77 -13.11
C GLY A 47 3.87 16.94 -13.35
N GLY A 48 3.27 16.36 -12.32
CA GLY A 48 2.08 15.52 -12.40
C GLY A 48 2.39 14.09 -12.85
N ILE A 49 1.42 13.21 -12.79
CA ILE A 49 1.51 11.81 -13.24
C ILE A 49 0.31 11.46 -14.11
N GLU A 50 0.45 10.45 -14.96
CA GLU A 50 -0.66 9.95 -15.77
C GLU A 50 -1.24 8.70 -15.10
N VAL A 51 -2.56 8.70 -14.87
CA VAL A 51 -3.32 7.57 -14.32
C VAL A 51 -4.57 7.32 -15.14
N THR A 52 -5.16 6.14 -15.00
CA THR A 52 -6.43 5.78 -15.63
C THR A 52 -7.47 5.49 -14.55
N ASN A 53 -8.52 6.29 -14.52
CA ASN A 53 -9.72 5.96 -13.77
C ASN A 53 -10.55 4.97 -14.59
N HIS A 54 -10.64 3.72 -14.12
CA HIS A 54 -11.37 2.64 -14.78
C HIS A 54 -12.85 2.57 -14.39
N PHE A 55 -13.29 3.40 -13.45
CA PHE A 55 -14.70 3.50 -13.08
C PHE A 55 -15.48 4.34 -14.11
N ASP A 56 -16.78 4.19 -14.14
CA ASP A 56 -17.71 4.99 -14.93
C ASP A 56 -18.16 6.28 -14.20
N PHE A 57 -17.58 6.55 -13.05
CA PHE A 57 -17.79 7.73 -12.21
C PHE A 57 -16.48 8.40 -11.82
N PRO A 58 -16.51 9.70 -11.46
CA PRO A 58 -15.34 10.41 -10.99
C PRO A 58 -14.83 9.87 -9.66
N ILE A 59 -13.52 9.61 -9.53
CA ILE A 59 -12.88 9.33 -8.24
C ILE A 59 -12.87 10.62 -7.41
N SER A 60 -13.51 10.57 -6.24
CA SER A 60 -13.64 11.68 -5.29
C SER A 60 -13.63 11.13 -3.87
N ILE A 61 -13.26 11.96 -2.91
CA ILE A 61 -13.38 11.68 -1.47
C ILE A 61 -14.12 12.80 -0.73
N ALA A 62 -14.65 13.78 -1.45
CA ALA A 62 -15.26 14.98 -0.89
C ALA A 62 -16.47 14.69 0.01
N GLU A 63 -17.17 13.57 -0.19
CA GLU A 63 -18.28 13.17 0.67
C GLU A 63 -17.83 12.81 2.10
N ASN A 64 -16.68 12.17 2.23
CA ASN A 64 -16.10 11.74 3.52
C ASN A 64 -15.05 12.70 4.06
N GLU A 65 -14.38 13.44 3.18
CA GLU A 65 -13.29 14.37 3.46
C GLU A 65 -13.52 15.67 2.66
N PRO A 66 -14.44 16.52 3.13
CA PRO A 66 -14.91 17.70 2.35
C PRO A 66 -13.84 18.77 2.09
N GLU A 67 -12.71 18.72 2.79
CA GLU A 67 -11.54 19.56 2.51
C GLU A 67 -10.85 19.23 1.19
N PHE A 68 -11.07 18.02 0.62
CA PHE A 68 -10.49 17.60 -0.65
C PHE A 68 -11.54 17.57 -1.76
N GLN A 69 -11.59 18.64 -2.54
CA GLN A 69 -12.58 18.81 -3.60
C GLN A 69 -12.11 18.35 -4.99
N ALA A 70 -10.83 18.00 -5.13
CA ALA A 70 -10.30 17.50 -6.38
C ALA A 70 -10.99 16.20 -6.82
N LYS A 71 -11.05 15.98 -8.15
CA LYS A 71 -11.66 14.78 -8.76
C LYS A 71 -10.78 14.27 -9.88
N VAL A 72 -10.89 12.96 -10.14
CA VAL A 72 -10.29 12.33 -11.32
C VAL A 72 -11.41 11.72 -12.14
N GLU A 73 -11.73 12.34 -13.27
CA GLU A 73 -12.78 11.89 -14.18
C GLU A 73 -12.47 10.51 -14.78
N PRO A 74 -13.49 9.78 -15.28
CA PRO A 74 -13.30 8.53 -16.00
C PRO A 74 -12.30 8.65 -17.15
N GLY A 75 -11.49 7.61 -17.38
CA GLY A 75 -10.50 7.60 -18.46
C GLY A 75 -9.08 7.95 -18.00
N THR A 76 -8.20 8.18 -18.97
CA THR A 76 -6.79 8.46 -18.74
C THR A 76 -6.53 9.96 -18.67
N HIS A 77 -5.94 10.40 -17.56
CA HIS A 77 -5.68 11.81 -17.29
C HIS A 77 -4.28 12.03 -16.72
N LYS A 78 -3.69 13.16 -17.09
CA LYS A 78 -2.55 13.70 -16.36
C LYS A 78 -3.10 14.46 -15.15
N ILE A 79 -2.74 14.02 -13.96
CA ILE A 79 -3.24 14.54 -12.68
C ILE A 79 -2.16 15.30 -11.92
N ASN A 80 -2.57 16.28 -11.14
CA ASN A 80 -1.74 17.04 -10.21
C ASN A 80 -1.69 16.36 -8.82
N GLY A 81 -1.02 17.00 -7.86
CA GLY A 81 -0.83 16.46 -6.51
C GLY A 81 -2.12 16.24 -5.75
N GLU A 82 -3.06 17.20 -5.75
CA GLU A 82 -4.36 17.05 -5.08
C GLU A 82 -5.19 15.90 -5.68
N GLN A 83 -5.23 15.83 -7.01
CA GLN A 83 -5.89 14.73 -7.70
C GLN A 83 -5.24 13.39 -7.40
N ALA A 84 -3.91 13.32 -7.29
CA ALA A 84 -3.19 12.10 -6.93
C ALA A 84 -3.48 11.67 -5.49
N LEU A 85 -3.63 12.62 -4.57
CA LEU A 85 -4.06 12.35 -3.20
C LEU A 85 -5.46 11.73 -3.20
N VAL A 86 -6.44 12.37 -3.84
CA VAL A 86 -7.81 11.87 -3.95
C VAL A 86 -7.85 10.49 -4.61
N TYR A 87 -7.13 10.30 -5.72
CA TYR A 87 -7.00 9.02 -6.43
C TYR A 87 -6.50 7.90 -5.52
N SER A 88 -5.50 8.19 -4.69
CA SER A 88 -4.86 7.21 -3.80
C SER A 88 -5.62 6.96 -2.49
N ARG A 89 -6.59 7.81 -2.13
CA ARG A 89 -7.33 7.72 -0.86
C ARG A 89 -8.74 7.15 -1.00
N MET A 90 -9.38 7.30 -2.16
CA MET A 90 -10.72 6.78 -2.40
C MET A 90 -10.80 5.29 -2.02
N ARG A 91 -11.81 4.92 -1.25
CA ARG A 91 -12.00 3.57 -0.74
C ARG A 91 -13.45 3.12 -0.79
N TYR A 92 -14.38 3.99 -0.40
CA TYR A 92 -15.77 3.59 -0.14
C TYR A 92 -16.54 3.24 -1.41
N ASP A 93 -16.26 3.92 -2.51
CA ASP A 93 -16.89 3.67 -3.80
C ASP A 93 -16.15 2.63 -4.64
N ASP A 94 -15.04 2.08 -4.14
CA ASP A 94 -14.28 1.05 -4.82
C ASP A 94 -14.85 -0.33 -4.50
N PRO A 95 -15.28 -1.11 -5.49
CA PRO A 95 -15.73 -2.49 -5.27
C PRO A 95 -14.69 -3.38 -4.58
N ASP A 96 -13.39 -3.12 -4.81
CA ASP A 96 -12.27 -3.79 -4.16
C ASP A 96 -11.91 -3.19 -2.79
N GLY A 97 -12.60 -2.13 -2.36
CA GLY A 97 -12.44 -1.47 -1.06
C GLY A 97 -10.99 -1.07 -0.76
N ASP A 98 -10.46 -1.59 0.34
CA ASP A 98 -9.10 -1.27 0.78
C ASP A 98 -8.02 -1.80 -0.17
N TYR A 99 -8.24 -2.91 -0.83
CA TYR A 99 -7.32 -3.48 -1.80
C TYR A 99 -7.19 -2.60 -3.05
N GLY A 100 -8.29 -2.05 -3.54
CA GLY A 100 -8.29 -1.09 -4.65
C GLY A 100 -7.53 0.18 -4.28
N ARG A 101 -7.76 0.73 -3.08
CA ARG A 101 -7.00 1.85 -2.54
C ARG A 101 -5.49 1.56 -2.53
N GLN A 102 -5.07 0.43 -1.96
CA GLN A 102 -3.65 0.03 -1.92
C GLN A 102 -3.05 -0.11 -3.32
N LYS A 103 -3.81 -0.61 -4.29
CA LYS A 103 -3.37 -0.72 -5.69
C LYS A 103 -3.10 0.67 -6.28
N ARG A 104 -4.00 1.63 -6.10
CA ARG A 104 -3.81 3.01 -6.58
C ARG A 104 -2.65 3.71 -5.87
N GLN A 105 -2.48 3.50 -4.56
CA GLN A 105 -1.31 4.01 -3.83
C GLN A 105 0.01 3.52 -4.45
N ARG A 106 0.11 2.22 -4.71
CA ARG A 106 1.30 1.65 -5.37
C ARG A 106 1.50 2.22 -6.77
N GLU A 107 0.43 2.42 -7.52
CA GLU A 107 0.50 3.01 -8.86
C GLU A 107 1.06 4.44 -8.80
N VAL A 108 0.54 5.30 -7.92
CA VAL A 108 1.05 6.66 -7.74
C VAL A 108 2.55 6.65 -7.43
N ILE A 109 2.99 5.83 -6.47
CA ILE A 109 4.41 5.71 -6.12
C ILE A 109 5.23 5.26 -7.33
N GLN A 110 4.81 4.25 -8.05
CA GLN A 110 5.51 3.74 -9.25
C GLN A 110 5.64 4.81 -10.34
N LYS A 111 4.58 5.57 -10.60
CA LYS A 111 4.58 6.64 -11.60
C LYS A 111 5.51 7.79 -11.20
N VAL A 112 5.51 8.18 -9.94
CA VAL A 112 6.42 9.21 -9.40
C VAL A 112 7.87 8.75 -9.51
N VAL A 113 8.18 7.54 -9.05
CA VAL A 113 9.53 6.96 -9.12
C VAL A 113 9.99 6.87 -10.57
N ALA A 114 9.13 6.40 -11.49
CA ALA A 114 9.46 6.34 -12.91
C ALA A 114 9.76 7.71 -13.52
N LYS A 115 9.14 8.78 -13.04
CA LYS A 115 9.45 10.15 -13.47
C LYS A 115 10.75 10.67 -12.87
N LEU A 116 10.97 10.43 -11.58
CA LEU A 116 12.24 10.77 -10.93
C LEU A 116 13.43 10.18 -11.67
N LEU A 117 13.36 8.92 -12.04
CA LEU A 117 14.46 8.21 -12.70
C LEU A 117 14.72 8.62 -14.15
N LYS A 118 13.74 9.27 -14.79
CA LYS A 118 13.93 9.85 -16.12
C LYS A 118 14.63 11.21 -16.10
N MET A 119 14.98 11.71 -14.91
CA MET A 119 15.65 12.99 -14.78
C MET A 119 17.14 12.87 -15.08
N ASP A 120 17.62 13.68 -15.98
CA ASP A 120 18.98 13.58 -16.53
C ASP A 120 20.05 14.23 -15.64
N SER A 121 19.66 14.90 -14.53
CA SER A 121 20.63 15.63 -13.72
C SER A 121 20.39 15.51 -12.22
N ILE A 122 21.49 15.40 -11.48
CA ILE A 122 21.50 15.45 -10.00
C ILE A 122 20.89 16.77 -9.49
N GLY A 123 21.07 17.88 -10.23
CA GLY A 123 20.46 19.17 -9.88
C GLY A 123 18.94 19.15 -9.87
N SER A 124 18.32 18.45 -10.83
CA SER A 124 16.86 18.26 -10.86
C SER A 124 16.36 17.44 -9.67
N TYR A 125 17.09 16.37 -9.30
CA TYR A 125 16.79 15.59 -8.09
C TYR A 125 16.84 16.46 -6.84
N LYS A 126 17.94 17.20 -6.64
CA LYS A 126 18.11 18.06 -5.45
C LYS A 126 17.01 19.11 -5.36
N LYS A 127 16.58 19.68 -6.48
CA LYS A 127 15.49 20.66 -6.51
C LYS A 127 14.17 20.04 -6.03
N ILE A 128 13.82 18.84 -6.51
CA ILE A 128 12.60 18.15 -6.08
C ILE A 128 12.68 17.77 -4.60
N LEU A 129 13.78 17.16 -4.19
CA LEU A 129 13.98 16.74 -2.81
C LEU A 129 13.93 17.94 -1.83
N SER A 130 14.47 19.09 -2.22
CA SER A 130 14.35 20.32 -1.43
C SER A 130 12.90 20.80 -1.34
N ALA A 131 12.13 20.70 -2.41
CA ALA A 131 10.73 21.13 -2.43
C ALA A 131 9.84 20.29 -1.51
N VAL A 132 10.18 19.01 -1.31
CA VAL A 132 9.36 18.08 -0.50
C VAL A 132 9.97 17.77 0.87
N SER A 133 11.14 18.30 1.21
CA SER A 133 11.96 17.92 2.37
C SER A 133 11.25 18.08 3.72
N SER A 134 10.33 19.02 3.85
CA SER A 134 9.55 19.24 5.08
C SER A 134 8.47 18.16 5.31
N ASN A 135 8.08 17.44 4.28
CA ASN A 135 6.96 16.50 4.27
C ASN A 135 7.37 15.06 3.95
N VAL A 136 8.67 14.83 3.77
CA VAL A 136 9.27 13.51 3.50
C VAL A 136 10.40 13.25 4.47
N GLN A 137 10.34 12.12 5.17
CA GLN A 137 11.43 11.59 5.99
C GLN A 137 12.00 10.34 5.32
N THR A 138 13.30 10.22 5.29
CA THR A 138 13.96 9.04 4.72
C THR A 138 15.29 8.77 5.40
N SER A 139 15.68 7.50 5.45
CA SER A 139 17.01 7.08 5.87
C SER A 139 18.08 7.21 4.78
N ILE A 140 17.66 7.52 3.55
CA ILE A 140 18.59 7.75 2.43
C ILE A 140 19.23 9.13 2.60
N ASP A 141 20.56 9.20 2.58
CA ASP A 141 21.25 10.48 2.56
C ASP A 141 21.09 11.15 1.18
N LEU A 142 20.05 11.95 1.07
CA LEU A 142 19.74 12.69 -0.15
C LEU A 142 20.65 13.90 -0.37
N GLY A 143 21.46 14.26 0.62
CA GLY A 143 22.51 15.30 0.51
C GLY A 143 23.78 14.77 -0.16
N ASP A 144 24.07 13.48 -0.02
CA ASP A 144 25.25 12.87 -0.61
C ASP A 144 25.08 12.59 -2.12
N THR A 145 25.96 13.20 -2.90
CA THR A 145 25.96 13.06 -4.36
C THR A 145 26.27 11.63 -4.84
N ASN A 146 27.05 10.86 -4.07
CA ASN A 146 27.38 9.48 -4.43
C ASN A 146 26.17 8.57 -4.21
N THR A 147 25.44 8.78 -3.12
CA THR A 147 24.17 8.09 -2.85
C THR A 147 23.15 8.37 -3.96
N LEU A 148 22.98 9.62 -4.35
CA LEU A 148 22.08 9.98 -5.46
C LEU A 148 22.52 9.36 -6.79
N ARG A 149 23.81 9.35 -7.09
CA ARG A 149 24.35 8.70 -8.29
C ARG A 149 24.12 7.19 -8.28
N SER A 150 24.28 6.54 -7.13
CA SER A 150 23.99 5.11 -6.96
C SER A 150 22.52 4.82 -7.22
N LEU A 151 21.60 5.64 -6.67
CA LEU A 151 20.16 5.51 -6.93
C LEU A 151 19.82 5.66 -8.41
N MET A 152 20.44 6.60 -9.12
CA MET A 152 20.27 6.75 -10.58
C MET A 152 20.74 5.49 -11.33
N GLY A 153 21.75 4.78 -10.83
CA GLY A 153 22.23 3.51 -11.39
C GLY A 153 21.18 2.38 -11.36
N TYR A 154 20.17 2.47 -10.48
CA TYR A 154 19.06 1.53 -10.41
C TYR A 154 17.90 1.84 -11.37
N SER A 155 18.02 2.85 -12.22
CA SER A 155 16.96 3.27 -13.16
C SER A 155 16.41 2.11 -14.02
N ASP A 156 17.27 1.20 -14.45
CA ASP A 156 16.85 0.03 -15.24
C ASP A 156 16.16 -1.04 -14.39
N ALA A 157 16.56 -1.20 -13.13
CA ALA A 157 15.90 -2.12 -12.21
C ALA A 157 14.45 -1.69 -11.94
N LEU A 158 14.19 -0.38 -11.93
CA LEU A 158 12.86 0.18 -11.67
C LEU A 158 11.90 0.05 -12.86
N LYS A 159 12.39 -0.25 -14.06
CA LYS A 159 11.53 -0.66 -15.20
C LYS A 159 10.85 -1.99 -14.96
N ASN A 160 11.37 -2.80 -14.03
CA ASN A 160 10.89 -4.13 -13.70
C ASN A 160 10.34 -4.24 -12.27
N ILE A 161 9.72 -3.17 -11.77
CA ILE A 161 9.08 -3.20 -10.44
C ILE A 161 7.98 -4.26 -10.44
N LYS A 162 8.11 -5.24 -9.55
CA LYS A 162 7.08 -6.24 -9.29
C LYS A 162 6.33 -5.85 -8.03
N SER A 163 5.02 -5.81 -8.12
CA SER A 163 4.15 -5.53 -6.97
C SER A 163 3.50 -6.81 -6.49
N TYR A 164 3.61 -7.07 -5.20
CA TYR A 164 2.96 -8.21 -4.56
C TYR A 164 2.05 -7.70 -3.45
N GLN A 165 0.86 -8.28 -3.37
CA GLN A 165 -0.07 -8.00 -2.30
C GLN A 165 -0.09 -9.19 -1.35
N LEU A 166 0.03 -8.93 -0.05
CA LEU A 166 -0.22 -9.93 0.96
C LEU A 166 -1.74 -10.12 1.04
N ALA A 167 -2.21 -11.30 0.65
CA ALA A 167 -3.61 -11.65 0.76
C ALA A 167 -3.97 -11.89 2.23
N GLY A 168 -5.24 -11.66 2.57
CA GLY A 168 -5.78 -11.93 3.88
C GLY A 168 -7.28 -12.17 3.80
N SER A 169 -7.83 -12.82 4.81
CA SER A 169 -9.26 -13.00 5.01
C SER A 169 -9.78 -11.97 6.01
N ASP A 170 -10.97 -11.45 5.77
CA ASP A 170 -11.65 -10.58 6.72
C ASP A 170 -11.98 -11.34 8.00
N ALA A 171 -11.70 -10.75 9.14
CA ALA A 171 -12.02 -11.29 10.44
C ALA A 171 -12.43 -10.19 11.41
N MET A 172 -13.39 -10.49 12.28
CA MET A 172 -13.74 -9.66 13.44
C MET A 172 -13.07 -10.26 14.67
N ILE A 173 -12.16 -9.52 15.31
CA ILE A 173 -11.45 -9.96 16.50
C ILE A 173 -11.66 -8.91 17.59
N ASN A 174 -12.25 -9.29 18.70
CA ASN A 174 -12.57 -8.38 19.83
C ASN A 174 -13.31 -7.09 19.40
N GLY A 175 -14.28 -7.21 18.47
CA GLY A 175 -15.03 -6.08 17.94
C GLY A 175 -14.27 -5.20 16.92
N GLY A 176 -13.04 -5.55 16.56
CA GLY A 176 -12.26 -4.86 15.55
C GLY A 176 -12.21 -5.65 14.23
N SER A 177 -12.26 -4.92 13.10
CA SER A 177 -12.09 -5.53 11.77
C SER A 177 -10.61 -5.72 11.46
N TYR A 178 -10.24 -6.92 11.02
CA TYR A 178 -8.87 -7.33 10.68
C TYR A 178 -8.82 -7.97 9.30
N GLN A 179 -7.66 -7.86 8.66
CA GLN A 179 -7.26 -8.72 7.54
C GLN A 179 -6.23 -9.72 8.09
N VAL A 180 -6.56 -10.99 8.10
CA VAL A 180 -5.69 -12.06 8.62
C VAL A 180 -5.06 -12.82 7.47
N ALA A 181 -3.74 -12.71 7.34
CA ALA A 181 -2.99 -13.44 6.34
C ALA A 181 -2.73 -14.88 6.82
N SER A 182 -2.92 -15.85 5.94
CA SER A 182 -2.57 -17.25 6.22
C SER A 182 -1.05 -17.44 6.22
N THR A 183 -0.59 -18.52 6.86
CA THR A 183 0.82 -18.95 6.79
C THR A 183 1.28 -19.13 5.34
N GLU A 184 0.44 -19.72 4.50
CA GLU A 184 0.73 -19.90 3.07
C GLU A 184 0.92 -18.58 2.34
N ASP A 185 0.06 -17.59 2.58
CA ASP A 185 0.15 -16.28 1.94
C ASP A 185 1.41 -15.53 2.38
N ILE A 186 1.75 -15.60 3.67
CA ILE A 186 2.99 -15.01 4.19
C ILE A 186 4.21 -15.66 3.53
N LEU A 187 4.27 -16.99 3.50
CA LEU A 187 5.36 -17.73 2.85
C LEU A 187 5.47 -17.42 1.36
N LYS A 188 4.35 -17.29 0.69
CA LYS A 188 4.30 -16.93 -0.74
C LYS A 188 4.94 -15.57 -0.99
N VAL A 189 4.59 -14.56 -0.18
CA VAL A 189 5.17 -13.21 -0.30
C VAL A 189 6.64 -13.21 0.11
N GLN A 190 6.99 -13.80 1.26
CA GLN A 190 8.38 -13.92 1.71
C GLN A 190 9.27 -14.57 0.64
N ASN A 191 8.84 -15.71 0.10
CA ASN A 191 9.63 -16.45 -0.87
C ASN A 191 9.77 -15.74 -2.22
N ARG A 192 8.78 -14.92 -2.60
CA ARG A 192 8.90 -14.05 -3.77
C ARG A 192 9.94 -12.97 -3.54
N ILE A 193 9.90 -12.27 -2.40
CA ILE A 193 10.88 -11.23 -2.07
C ILE A 193 12.28 -11.85 -1.97
N LYS A 194 12.43 -12.97 -1.25
CA LYS A 194 13.72 -13.68 -1.11
C LYS A 194 14.30 -14.09 -2.46
N LYS A 195 13.48 -14.54 -3.41
CA LYS A 195 13.92 -14.84 -4.76
C LYS A 195 14.50 -13.60 -5.48
N GLU A 196 13.85 -12.45 -5.36
CA GLU A 196 14.31 -11.22 -6.01
C GLU A 196 15.64 -10.71 -5.42
N VAL A 197 15.85 -10.90 -4.11
CA VAL A 197 17.11 -10.54 -3.44
C VAL A 197 18.15 -11.66 -3.38
N GLY A 198 17.95 -12.75 -4.13
CA GLY A 198 18.91 -13.86 -4.22
C GLY A 198 19.03 -14.73 -2.96
N LYS A 199 18.09 -14.64 -2.02
CA LYS A 199 18.07 -15.45 -0.81
C LYS A 199 17.34 -16.79 -1.03
N LYS A 200 17.66 -17.79 -0.22
CA LYS A 200 17.01 -19.11 -0.25
C LYS A 200 15.56 -19.04 0.18
N LYS A 201 14.72 -19.88 -0.41
CA LYS A 201 13.32 -20.05 0.01
C LYS A 201 13.25 -20.61 1.42
N VAL A 202 12.20 -20.25 2.15
CA VAL A 202 11.86 -20.73 3.47
C VAL A 202 10.66 -21.67 3.38
N SER A 203 10.65 -22.73 4.18
CA SER A 203 9.50 -23.61 4.36
C SER A 203 8.68 -23.20 5.59
N GLU A 204 7.48 -23.72 5.70
CA GLU A 204 6.59 -23.46 6.84
C GLU A 204 7.24 -23.76 8.19
N SER A 205 8.01 -24.87 8.27
CA SER A 205 8.73 -25.26 9.49
C SER A 205 9.79 -24.25 9.95
N ASN A 206 10.23 -23.36 9.07
CA ASN A 206 11.23 -22.33 9.35
C ASN A 206 10.63 -20.93 9.46
N LEU A 207 9.31 -20.81 9.41
CA LEU A 207 8.62 -19.52 9.53
C LEU A 207 8.75 -19.00 10.97
N LYS A 208 9.41 -17.86 11.15
CA LYS A 208 9.74 -17.28 12.46
C LYS A 208 8.78 -16.14 12.85
N THR A 209 7.57 -16.11 12.33
CA THR A 209 6.62 -15.05 12.64
C THR A 209 5.62 -15.50 13.70
N SER A 210 5.19 -14.60 14.57
CA SER A 210 4.13 -14.87 15.55
C SER A 210 2.78 -15.20 14.87
N LEU A 211 2.63 -14.88 13.59
CA LEU A 211 1.44 -15.20 12.77
C LEU A 211 1.33 -16.68 12.41
N VAL A 212 2.40 -17.47 12.55
CA VAL A 212 2.35 -18.95 12.43
C VAL A 212 1.27 -19.53 13.34
N LEU A 213 1.04 -18.92 14.50
CA LEU A 213 0.04 -19.36 15.47
C LEU A 213 -1.40 -19.27 14.91
N TYR A 214 -1.68 -18.40 13.96
CA TYR A 214 -3.01 -18.26 13.35
C TYR A 214 -3.23 -19.22 12.17
N GLY A 215 -2.19 -19.63 11.47
CA GLY A 215 -2.28 -20.51 10.31
C GLY A 215 -2.31 -22.00 10.61
N SER A 216 -1.78 -22.40 11.77
CA SER A 216 -1.57 -23.81 12.11
C SER A 216 -2.68 -24.46 12.97
N GLY A 217 -3.88 -23.86 13.03
CA GLY A 217 -5.00 -24.45 13.80
C GLY A 217 -4.76 -24.54 15.31
N SER A 218 -3.85 -23.76 15.85
CA SER A 218 -3.61 -23.69 17.29
C SER A 218 -4.79 -22.98 17.96
N SER A 219 -5.63 -23.77 18.58
CA SER A 219 -6.92 -23.48 19.15
C SER A 219 -6.88 -22.67 20.46
N ASN A 220 -6.09 -21.61 20.55
CA ASN A 220 -6.10 -20.74 21.74
C ASN A 220 -7.02 -19.53 21.64
N TYR A 221 -7.70 -19.36 20.51
CA TYR A 221 -8.85 -18.46 20.39
C TYR A 221 -10.08 -19.32 20.21
N GLY A 222 -11.08 -19.12 21.08
CA GLY A 222 -12.34 -19.85 21.00
C GLY A 222 -12.90 -19.73 19.58
N SER A 223 -13.42 -20.81 19.05
CA SER A 223 -14.01 -20.93 17.70
C SER A 223 -15.13 -19.94 17.42
N ASP A 224 -15.56 -19.18 18.41
CA ASP A 224 -16.68 -18.26 18.35
C ASP A 224 -16.29 -16.84 17.94
N ASP A 225 -14.99 -16.49 17.97
CA ASP A 225 -14.50 -15.14 17.62
C ASP A 225 -14.02 -15.04 16.17
N PHE A 226 -13.98 -16.14 15.43
CA PHE A 226 -13.51 -16.19 14.06
C PHE A 226 -14.68 -16.39 13.08
N VAL A 227 -15.29 -15.32 12.64
CA VAL A 227 -16.22 -15.36 11.51
C VAL A 227 -15.43 -15.27 10.22
N ASN A 228 -15.17 -16.44 9.61
CA ASN A 228 -14.48 -16.55 8.34
C ASN A 228 -15.47 -16.19 7.22
N SER A 229 -15.54 -14.92 6.83
CA SER A 229 -16.26 -14.53 5.62
C SER A 229 -15.38 -14.90 4.42
N LYS A 230 -15.53 -16.12 3.90
CA LYS A 230 -15.10 -16.40 2.53
C LYS A 230 -15.81 -15.39 1.66
N GLY A 231 -15.05 -14.53 0.99
CA GLY A 231 -15.57 -13.61 0.01
C GLY A 231 -16.34 -14.38 -1.08
N SER A 232 -17.60 -14.57 -0.88
CA SER A 232 -18.53 -14.94 -1.95
C SER A 232 -18.75 -13.66 -2.74
N ALA A 233 -18.39 -13.67 -4.01
CA ALA A 233 -18.89 -12.70 -4.95
C ALA A 233 -20.42 -12.59 -4.76
N ALA A 234 -20.90 -11.43 -4.35
CA ALA A 234 -22.31 -11.18 -4.17
C ALA A 234 -22.99 -11.23 -5.54
N SER A 235 -23.67 -12.33 -5.81
CA SER A 235 -24.76 -12.32 -6.77
C SER A 235 -25.95 -11.70 -6.04
N SER A 236 -26.25 -10.46 -6.39
CA SER A 236 -27.46 -9.77 -6.00
C SER A 236 -28.65 -10.38 -6.73
N GLU A 237 -29.37 -11.26 -6.06
CA GLU A 237 -30.77 -11.50 -6.40
C GLU A 237 -31.65 -10.72 -5.41
N ALA A 238 -32.14 -9.62 -5.89
CA ALA A 238 -33.23 -8.89 -5.27
C ALA A 238 -34.52 -9.72 -5.42
N SER A 239 -34.98 -10.33 -4.35
CA SER A 239 -36.37 -10.78 -4.27
C SER A 239 -37.19 -9.73 -3.52
N SER A 240 -37.94 -8.98 -4.30
CA SER A 240 -39.04 -8.17 -3.85
C SER A 240 -40.17 -9.10 -3.33
N ASN A 241 -40.49 -9.01 -2.06
CA ASN A 241 -41.81 -9.40 -1.58
C ASN A 241 -42.36 -8.31 -0.67
N TYR A 242 -43.07 -7.41 -1.30
CA TYR A 242 -44.14 -6.64 -0.62
C TYR A 242 -45.43 -7.40 -0.80
N GLU A 243 -45.93 -8.06 0.23
CA GLU A 243 -47.35 -8.39 0.32
C GLU A 243 -48.03 -7.35 1.19
N GLY A 244 -49.02 -6.70 0.58
CA GLY A 244 -49.95 -5.84 1.24
C GLY A 244 -51.04 -6.67 1.96
N GLY A 245 -51.60 -6.11 3.01
CA GLY A 245 -52.72 -6.65 3.74
C GLY A 245 -53.40 -5.56 4.57
N THR A 246 -54.51 -5.08 4.02
CA THR A 246 -55.65 -4.41 4.67
C THR A 246 -55.43 -3.54 5.87
#